data_51a4257fe7a15e06435573d8775d0bd3
#
_entry.id   51a4257fe7a15e06435573d8775d0bd3
#
_cell.length_a   1.000
_cell.length_b   1.000
_cell.length_c   1.000
_cell.angle_alpha   90.00
_cell.angle_beta   90.00
_cell.angle_gamma   90.00
#
_symmetry.space_group_name_H-M   'P 1'
#
loop_
_entity.id
_entity.type
_entity.pdbx_description
1 polymer ?
#
loop_
_entity_poly.entity_id
_entity_poly.type
_entity_poly.pdbx_seq_one_letter_code
_entity_poly.pdbx_strand_id
1 'polypeptide(L)'
;MNIANIFTVIGFIACTLFIIVLLVLGIFLYRVDKRQKQHPILRNYPLIGRVRYFLESIGPELRQYLFNNNREGKPFSRNDYQNIVKKAKYKRDVIGFGSQRDFDEPGYYIRNSMFPHLTEELKMDRETKVTTDRYLLINEPLFAQREERLEKDESPVYLLEDEDAIVIGENTRHPFKVKGQIGMSAMSYGSLGERAITALSEGLGIAKGTWMNTGEGGISDYHLKGGVDIIMQIGPGLFGVRDKEGNFSWDALLEKSEIPEVKAFEMKLAQGAKTRGGHIDGEKVTEEIARIRMVEPFKSIDSPNRFREFSDFPSLFAFMEKVREHTGKPIGMKVVIGSREEADDLAKAIKETGMGPDFITVDGGEGGTGASYQELADSVGLPIRSALPLVDHALRKYGVRGKVKIIASGKMFSPDRVAITLAMGADLVNIARAFMITVGCIQALQCQSNSCPVGVATTDPDLQQGLVIEEKKWRTANYVITMRKGLFRVAAAAGLDSPTKFTREHIVYRDEQGSTWSLEDIYQSAVQPKKTNDIS
;
A
#
# COMPACT_ATOMS: atom_id res chain seq x y z
N MET A 1 -34.69 -63.35 -18.42
CA MET A 1 -33.44 -62.65 -18.62
C MET A 1 -32.81 -62.47 -17.27
N ASN A 2 -31.59 -62.95 -17.05
CA ASN A 2 -30.95 -62.90 -15.74
C ASN A 2 -30.65 -61.44 -15.39
N ILE A 3 -30.83 -61.01 -14.14
CA ILE A 3 -30.61 -59.62 -13.68
C ILE A 3 -29.26 -59.11 -14.14
N ALA A 4 -28.22 -59.92 -14.14
CA ALA A 4 -26.89 -59.58 -14.66
C ALA A 4 -26.91 -59.18 -16.15
N ASN A 5 -27.70 -59.82 -16.99
CA ASN A 5 -27.80 -59.47 -18.42
C ASN A 5 -28.51 -58.10 -18.61
N ILE A 6 -29.46 -57.78 -17.75
CA ILE A 6 -30.14 -56.46 -17.78
C ILE A 6 -29.14 -55.33 -17.45
N PHE A 7 -28.33 -55.49 -16.41
CA PHE A 7 -27.28 -54.51 -16.07
C PHE A 7 -26.24 -54.36 -17.17
N THR A 8 -25.84 -55.45 -17.83
CA THR A 8 -24.87 -55.40 -18.95
C THR A 8 -25.45 -54.62 -20.15
N VAL A 9 -26.71 -54.87 -20.48
CA VAL A 9 -27.40 -54.18 -21.59
C VAL A 9 -27.58 -52.69 -21.27
N ILE A 10 -28.00 -52.33 -20.04
CA ILE A 10 -28.12 -50.94 -19.60
C ILE A 10 -26.76 -50.25 -19.64
N GLY A 11 -25.69 -50.90 -19.15
CA GLY A 11 -24.33 -50.39 -19.21
C GLY A 11 -23.84 -50.11 -20.62
N PHE A 12 -24.11 -51.08 -21.56
CA PHE A 12 -23.76 -50.92 -22.96
C PHE A 12 -24.51 -49.73 -23.62
N ILE A 13 -25.81 -49.61 -23.37
CA ILE A 13 -26.64 -48.49 -23.85
C ILE A 13 -26.11 -47.17 -23.30
N ALA A 14 -25.81 -47.08 -22.00
CA ALA A 14 -25.27 -45.88 -21.38
C ALA A 14 -23.91 -45.50 -21.97
N CYS A 15 -22.99 -46.43 -22.16
CA CYS A 15 -21.71 -46.18 -22.84
C CYS A 15 -21.89 -45.70 -24.27
N THR A 16 -22.81 -46.35 -25.04
CA THR A 16 -23.07 -45.93 -26.42
C THR A 16 -23.65 -44.52 -26.49
N LEU A 17 -24.61 -44.19 -25.64
CA LEU A 17 -25.16 -42.84 -25.53
C LEU A 17 -24.09 -41.82 -25.14
N PHE A 18 -23.21 -42.15 -24.20
CA PHE A 18 -22.10 -41.29 -23.80
C PHE A 18 -21.16 -41.00 -24.96
N ILE A 19 -20.78 -42.02 -25.74
CA ILE A 19 -19.94 -41.86 -26.94
C ILE A 19 -20.63 -40.96 -27.97
N ILE A 20 -21.93 -41.18 -28.23
CA ILE A 20 -22.71 -40.34 -29.15
C ILE A 20 -22.72 -38.88 -28.70
N VAL A 21 -22.96 -38.63 -27.41
CA VAL A 21 -22.95 -37.28 -26.87
C VAL A 21 -21.56 -36.61 -27.06
N LEU A 22 -20.47 -37.33 -26.80
CA LEU A 22 -19.12 -36.79 -27.03
C LEU A 22 -18.87 -36.49 -28.51
N LEU A 23 -19.31 -37.35 -29.43
CA LEU A 23 -19.17 -37.11 -30.87
C LEU A 23 -19.98 -35.89 -31.33
N VAL A 24 -21.24 -35.80 -30.90
CA VAL A 24 -22.10 -34.62 -31.21
C VAL A 24 -21.49 -33.33 -30.67
N LEU A 25 -21.01 -33.35 -29.42
CA LEU A 25 -20.32 -32.21 -28.80
C LEU A 25 -19.04 -31.88 -29.57
N GLY A 26 -18.24 -32.87 -29.95
CA GLY A 26 -17.03 -32.69 -30.76
C GLY A 26 -17.32 -32.01 -32.10
N ILE A 27 -18.34 -32.50 -32.83
CA ILE A 27 -18.76 -31.92 -34.11
C ILE A 27 -19.28 -30.48 -33.91
N PHE A 28 -20.06 -30.25 -32.87
CA PHE A 28 -20.55 -28.91 -32.52
C PHE A 28 -19.39 -27.96 -32.27
N LEU A 29 -18.49 -28.31 -31.38
CA LEU A 29 -17.32 -27.51 -31.04
C LEU A 29 -16.40 -27.26 -32.24
N TYR A 30 -16.18 -28.30 -33.09
CA TYR A 30 -15.44 -28.15 -34.34
C TYR A 30 -16.05 -27.10 -35.26
N ARG A 31 -17.39 -27.11 -35.42
CA ARG A 31 -18.10 -26.12 -36.24
C ARG A 31 -18.04 -24.72 -35.68
N VAL A 32 -18.15 -24.59 -34.33
CA VAL A 32 -17.99 -23.30 -33.63
C VAL A 32 -16.60 -22.75 -33.88
N ASP A 33 -15.57 -23.55 -33.65
CA ASP A 33 -14.17 -23.15 -33.81
C ASP A 33 -13.85 -22.72 -35.24
N LYS A 34 -14.34 -23.44 -36.25
CA LYS A 34 -14.17 -23.07 -37.65
C LYS A 34 -14.89 -21.80 -38.08
N ARG A 35 -16.05 -21.50 -37.49
CA ARG A 35 -16.90 -20.35 -37.89
C ARG A 35 -16.55 -19.07 -37.17
N GLN A 36 -16.02 -19.15 -35.93
CA GLN A 36 -15.63 -17.97 -35.19
C GLN A 36 -14.51 -17.19 -35.92
N LYS A 37 -14.45 -15.86 -35.68
CA LYS A 37 -13.51 -14.95 -36.37
C LYS A 37 -12.42 -14.40 -35.47
N GLN A 38 -12.58 -14.57 -34.15
CA GLN A 38 -11.74 -13.92 -33.13
C GLN A 38 -10.37 -14.61 -32.98
N HIS A 39 -10.34 -15.93 -33.00
CA HIS A 39 -9.15 -16.74 -32.66
C HIS A 39 -8.62 -17.55 -33.86
N PRO A 40 -7.59 -17.07 -34.57
CA PRO A 40 -7.01 -17.80 -35.72
C PRO A 40 -6.58 -19.25 -35.41
N ILE A 41 -6.00 -19.47 -34.20
CA ILE A 41 -5.56 -20.81 -33.78
C ILE A 41 -6.72 -21.78 -33.67
N LEU A 42 -7.85 -21.38 -33.06
CA LEU A 42 -9.03 -22.25 -33.01
C LEU A 42 -9.58 -22.54 -34.41
N ARG A 43 -9.52 -21.57 -35.31
CA ARG A 43 -9.99 -21.73 -36.67
C ARG A 43 -9.12 -22.69 -37.50
N ASN A 44 -7.80 -22.63 -37.28
CA ASN A 44 -6.84 -23.51 -37.99
C ASN A 44 -6.76 -24.91 -37.36
N TYR A 45 -6.82 -24.98 -36.02
CA TYR A 45 -6.71 -26.22 -35.23
C TYR A 45 -7.92 -26.39 -34.30
N PRO A 46 -9.13 -26.65 -34.86
CA PRO A 46 -10.33 -26.84 -34.04
C PRO A 46 -10.14 -27.92 -33.00
N LEU A 47 -10.81 -27.77 -31.86
CA LEU A 47 -10.72 -28.64 -30.68
C LEU A 47 -9.36 -28.56 -29.97
N ILE A 48 -8.27 -28.89 -30.65
CA ILE A 48 -6.91 -28.92 -30.07
C ILE A 48 -6.48 -27.51 -29.64
N GLY A 49 -6.80 -26.49 -30.42
CA GLY A 49 -6.51 -25.11 -30.09
C GLY A 49 -7.11 -24.62 -28.76
N ARG A 50 -8.18 -25.26 -28.28
CA ARG A 50 -8.82 -24.98 -26.98
C ARG A 50 -7.89 -25.24 -25.79
N VAL A 51 -7.02 -26.26 -25.92
CA VAL A 51 -6.03 -26.58 -24.87
C VAL A 51 -5.10 -25.38 -24.61
N ARG A 52 -4.69 -24.69 -25.69
CA ARG A 52 -3.88 -23.48 -25.54
C ARG A 52 -4.59 -22.42 -24.69
N TYR A 53 -5.85 -22.11 -25.01
CA TYR A 53 -6.60 -21.07 -24.28
C TYR A 53 -6.93 -21.48 -22.85
N PHE A 54 -7.16 -22.76 -22.62
CA PHE A 54 -7.27 -23.29 -21.26
C PHE A 54 -5.97 -23.07 -20.48
N LEU A 55 -4.81 -23.40 -21.05
CA LEU A 55 -3.51 -23.17 -20.40
C LEU A 55 -3.21 -21.68 -20.23
N GLU A 56 -3.62 -20.82 -21.15
CA GLU A 56 -3.52 -19.37 -21.00
C GLU A 56 -4.39 -18.86 -19.85
N SER A 57 -5.60 -19.40 -19.66
CA SER A 57 -6.50 -18.95 -18.60
C SER A 57 -6.01 -19.29 -17.18
N ILE A 58 -5.35 -20.46 -17.01
CA ILE A 58 -4.78 -20.87 -15.70
C ILE A 58 -3.29 -20.53 -15.56
N GLY A 59 -2.71 -19.99 -16.61
CA GLY A 59 -1.27 -19.68 -16.69
C GLY A 59 -0.77 -18.70 -15.63
N PRO A 60 -1.49 -17.60 -15.31
CA PRO A 60 -1.09 -16.67 -14.25
C PRO A 60 -0.95 -17.34 -12.89
N GLU A 61 -1.91 -18.17 -12.50
CA GLU A 61 -1.90 -18.93 -11.25
C GLU A 61 -0.78 -19.97 -11.23
N LEU A 62 -0.60 -20.71 -12.32
CA LEU A 62 0.49 -21.68 -12.43
C LEU A 62 1.86 -21.01 -12.31
N ARG A 63 2.07 -19.87 -12.98
CA ARG A 63 3.32 -19.10 -12.82
C ARG A 63 3.52 -18.64 -11.39
N GLN A 64 2.48 -18.05 -10.77
CA GLN A 64 2.57 -17.51 -9.42
C GLN A 64 2.86 -18.58 -8.36
N TYR A 65 2.25 -19.76 -8.47
CA TYR A 65 2.32 -20.77 -7.41
C TYR A 65 3.31 -21.90 -7.68
N LEU A 66 3.63 -22.21 -8.94
CA LEU A 66 4.44 -23.36 -9.30
C LEU A 66 5.75 -23.02 -9.99
N PHE A 67 5.78 -22.02 -10.86
CA PHE A 67 6.93 -21.80 -11.75
C PHE A 67 7.83 -20.62 -11.33
N ASN A 68 7.28 -19.54 -10.78
CA ASN A 68 8.11 -18.45 -10.26
C ASN A 68 8.88 -18.93 -9.03
N ASN A 69 10.17 -18.64 -8.97
CA ASN A 69 10.91 -18.88 -7.73
C ASN A 69 10.45 -17.92 -6.61
N ASN A 70 10.83 -18.21 -5.38
CA ASN A 70 10.35 -17.50 -4.20
C ASN A 70 10.76 -16.01 -4.13
N ARG A 71 11.75 -15.57 -4.93
CA ARG A 71 12.26 -14.18 -5.00
C ARG A 71 11.74 -13.41 -6.20
N GLU A 72 11.20 -14.09 -7.20
CA GLU A 72 10.55 -13.50 -8.37
C GLU A 72 9.14 -13.04 -8.05
N GLY A 73 8.42 -12.61 -9.05
CA GLY A 73 7.06 -12.13 -8.89
C GLY A 73 6.99 -10.65 -8.56
N LYS A 74 6.03 -9.99 -9.20
CA LYS A 74 5.75 -8.56 -9.07
C LYS A 74 4.25 -8.38 -8.80
N PRO A 75 3.87 -7.41 -7.98
CA PRO A 75 4.69 -6.41 -7.27
C PRO A 75 5.41 -6.95 -6.02
N PHE A 76 4.99 -8.07 -5.44
CA PHE A 76 5.64 -8.73 -4.30
C PHE A 76 6.06 -10.13 -4.69
N SER A 77 7.26 -10.53 -4.29
CA SER A 77 7.72 -11.90 -4.39
C SER A 77 6.95 -12.80 -3.40
N ARG A 78 7.05 -14.12 -3.59
CA ARG A 78 6.44 -15.08 -2.65
C ARG A 78 7.01 -14.93 -1.24
N ASN A 79 8.32 -14.67 -1.12
CA ASN A 79 8.96 -14.43 0.19
C ASN A 79 8.42 -13.16 0.86
N ASP A 80 8.24 -12.06 0.11
CA ASP A 80 7.65 -10.83 0.64
C ASP A 80 6.22 -11.07 1.13
N TYR A 81 5.42 -11.75 0.32
CA TYR A 81 4.04 -12.11 0.65
C TYR A 81 3.97 -12.96 1.93
N GLN A 82 4.77 -14.03 2.00
CA GLN A 82 4.84 -14.91 3.17
C GLN A 82 5.28 -14.15 4.43
N ASN A 83 6.22 -13.24 4.31
CA ASN A 83 6.69 -12.42 5.43
C ASN A 83 5.56 -11.56 6.02
N ILE A 84 4.75 -10.93 5.16
CA ILE A 84 3.58 -10.17 5.58
C ILE A 84 2.56 -11.09 6.28
N VAL A 85 2.21 -12.22 5.65
CA VAL A 85 1.25 -13.18 6.23
C VAL A 85 1.72 -13.75 7.56
N LYS A 86 3.02 -14.11 7.70
CA LYS A 86 3.57 -14.60 8.96
C LYS A 86 3.43 -13.59 10.10
N LYS A 87 3.69 -12.31 9.83
CA LYS A 87 3.51 -11.24 10.82
C LYS A 87 2.05 -11.02 11.16
N ALA A 88 1.18 -11.00 10.15
CA ALA A 88 -0.25 -10.73 10.32
C ALA A 88 -0.99 -11.87 11.04
N LYS A 89 -0.79 -13.10 10.59
CA LYS A 89 -1.57 -14.26 11.03
C LYS A 89 -1.00 -14.90 12.29
N TYR A 90 0.32 -14.98 12.39
CA TYR A 90 1.03 -15.74 13.44
C TYR A 90 1.85 -14.88 14.41
N LYS A 91 1.93 -13.57 14.19
CA LYS A 91 2.89 -12.67 14.90
C LYS A 91 4.33 -13.21 14.88
N ARG A 92 4.68 -13.97 13.83
CA ARG A 92 5.96 -14.64 13.70
C ARG A 92 6.92 -13.82 12.82
N ASP A 93 8.10 -13.56 13.35
CA ASP A 93 9.16 -12.78 12.72
C ASP A 93 10.53 -13.51 12.71
N VAL A 94 10.56 -14.75 13.19
CA VAL A 94 11.77 -15.58 13.26
C VAL A 94 11.86 -16.47 12.03
N ILE A 95 13.08 -16.59 11.48
CA ILE A 95 13.41 -17.50 10.37
C ILE A 95 14.43 -18.54 10.83
N GLY A 96 14.40 -19.71 10.21
CA GLY A 96 15.43 -20.75 10.40
C GLY A 96 16.50 -20.69 9.32
N PHE A 97 17.67 -21.26 9.60
CA PHE A 97 18.80 -21.46 8.69
C PHE A 97 19.49 -20.17 8.18
N GLY A 98 18.97 -18.97 8.45
CA GLY A 98 19.61 -17.70 8.11
C GLY A 98 18.95 -16.97 6.93
N SER A 99 19.68 -16.02 6.36
CA SER A 99 19.18 -15.12 5.32
C SER A 99 18.95 -15.84 3.99
N GLN A 100 17.87 -15.45 3.31
CA GLN A 100 17.62 -15.83 1.91
C GLN A 100 17.99 -14.69 0.93
N ARG A 101 18.58 -13.61 1.45
CA ARG A 101 19.06 -12.51 0.61
C ARG A 101 20.32 -12.95 -0.13
N ASP A 102 20.44 -12.54 -1.38
CA ASP A 102 21.69 -12.59 -2.09
C ASP A 102 22.58 -11.42 -1.66
N PHE A 103 23.68 -11.71 -0.98
CA PHE A 103 24.60 -10.70 -0.50
C PHE A 103 25.61 -10.24 -1.56
N ASP A 104 25.65 -10.89 -2.72
CA ASP A 104 26.46 -10.47 -3.86
C ASP A 104 25.78 -9.37 -4.69
N GLU A 105 24.45 -9.26 -4.60
CA GLU A 105 23.70 -8.17 -5.22
C GLU A 105 23.92 -6.82 -4.51
N PRO A 106 23.94 -5.69 -5.26
CA PRO A 106 23.97 -4.36 -4.68
C PRO A 106 22.80 -4.09 -3.75
N GLY A 107 22.99 -3.26 -2.75
CA GLY A 107 21.89 -2.92 -1.88
C GLY A 107 22.26 -2.16 -0.62
N TYR A 108 21.20 -1.79 0.11
CA TYR A 108 21.32 -1.08 1.37
C TYR A 108 21.39 -2.04 2.54
N TYR A 109 22.26 -1.72 3.51
CA TYR A 109 22.47 -2.45 4.74
C TYR A 109 22.41 -1.48 5.91
N ILE A 110 21.94 -1.96 7.06
CA ILE A 110 21.93 -1.19 8.31
C ILE A 110 23.20 -1.56 9.07
N ARG A 111 23.93 -0.56 9.52
CA ARG A 111 25.14 -0.76 10.36
C ARG A 111 24.73 -1.36 11.69
N ASN A 112 25.42 -2.41 12.10
CA ASN A 112 25.30 -2.91 13.47
C ASN A 112 26.23 -2.12 14.41
N SER A 113 25.79 -1.97 15.66
CA SER A 113 26.67 -1.53 16.75
C SER A 113 27.44 -2.73 17.32
N MET A 114 28.67 -2.50 17.77
CA MET A 114 29.42 -3.47 18.59
C MET A 114 28.79 -3.60 19.97
N PHE A 115 28.07 -2.58 20.42
CA PHE A 115 27.38 -2.50 21.71
C PHE A 115 25.92 -2.10 21.47
N PRO A 116 25.07 -3.06 21.06
CA PRO A 116 23.65 -2.79 20.80
C PRO A 116 22.94 -2.50 22.13
N HIS A 117 21.81 -1.77 22.05
CA HIS A 117 20.97 -1.55 23.21
C HIS A 117 20.25 -2.83 23.66
N LEU A 118 20.13 -2.98 24.99
CA LEU A 118 19.21 -3.95 25.57
C LEU A 118 17.76 -3.51 25.36
N THR A 119 16.84 -4.47 25.42
CA THR A 119 15.41 -4.17 25.24
C THR A 119 14.90 -3.17 26.27
N GLU A 120 15.43 -3.21 27.49
CA GLU A 120 15.07 -2.34 28.61
C GLU A 120 15.54 -0.89 28.42
N GLU A 121 16.56 -0.67 27.61
CA GLU A 121 17.14 0.65 27.34
C GLU A 121 16.41 1.39 26.22
N LEU A 122 15.52 0.70 25.50
CA LEU A 122 14.78 1.30 24.40
C LEU A 122 13.70 2.27 24.91
N LYS A 123 13.63 3.45 24.31
CA LYS A 123 12.60 4.45 24.53
C LYS A 123 11.29 4.04 23.87
N MET A 124 10.55 3.20 24.55
CA MET A 124 9.34 2.56 24.07
C MET A 124 8.26 2.59 25.15
N ASP A 125 7.06 2.99 24.80
CA ASP A 125 5.88 2.86 25.66
C ASP A 125 5.62 1.36 25.96
N ARG A 126 5.81 0.98 27.22
CA ARG A 126 5.67 -0.40 27.71
C ARG A 126 4.32 -0.65 28.36
N GLU A 127 3.59 0.41 28.68
CA GLU A 127 2.34 0.32 29.43
C GLU A 127 1.16 0.03 28.53
N THR A 128 1.16 0.60 27.31
CA THR A 128 0.09 0.38 26.36
C THR A 128 0.16 -1.02 25.77
N LYS A 129 -0.72 -1.90 26.25
CA LYS A 129 -0.87 -3.27 25.78
C LYS A 129 -2.20 -3.50 25.12
N VAL A 130 -2.27 -4.52 24.27
CA VAL A 130 -3.50 -4.99 23.64
C VAL A 130 -3.51 -6.51 23.60
N THR A 131 -4.69 -7.09 23.69
CA THR A 131 -4.91 -8.52 23.46
C THR A 131 -5.43 -8.71 22.06
N THR A 132 -4.76 -9.53 21.27
CA THR A 132 -5.13 -9.85 19.89
C THR A 132 -5.26 -11.35 19.72
N ASP A 133 -6.05 -11.78 18.75
CA ASP A 133 -6.09 -13.18 18.34
C ASP A 133 -4.97 -13.46 17.33
N ARG A 134 -4.30 -14.60 17.50
CA ARG A 134 -3.32 -15.10 16.53
C ARG A 134 -3.47 -16.59 16.33
N TYR A 135 -3.01 -17.08 15.18
CA TYR A 135 -2.89 -18.51 14.95
C TYR A 135 -1.52 -19.04 15.36
N LEU A 136 -1.48 -20.27 15.85
CA LEU A 136 -0.23 -20.99 16.05
C LEU A 136 0.15 -21.71 14.76
N LEU A 137 1.37 -21.47 14.27
CA LEU A 137 1.95 -22.22 13.17
C LEU A 137 2.71 -23.43 13.75
N ILE A 138 2.16 -24.62 13.60
CA ILE A 138 2.70 -25.88 14.13
C ILE A 138 3.31 -26.67 12.98
N ASN A 139 4.62 -26.59 12.79
CA ASN A 139 5.46 -27.46 11.93
C ASN A 139 4.92 -27.80 10.53
N GLU A 140 4.03 -27.00 9.96
CA GLU A 140 3.34 -27.27 8.71
C GLU A 140 3.71 -26.24 7.63
N PRO A 141 3.62 -26.58 6.34
CA PRO A 141 3.75 -25.62 5.27
C PRO A 141 2.71 -24.49 5.40
N LEU A 142 3.15 -23.25 5.27
CA LEU A 142 2.38 -22.04 5.58
C LEU A 142 0.96 -22.00 4.97
N PHE A 143 0.76 -22.58 3.79
CA PHE A 143 -0.53 -22.53 3.07
C PHE A 143 -1.25 -23.89 2.99
N ALA A 144 -0.65 -24.96 3.49
CA ALA A 144 -1.25 -26.29 3.46
C ALA A 144 -2.14 -26.60 4.65
N GLN A 145 -1.90 -25.91 5.79
CA GLN A 145 -2.63 -26.15 7.02
C GLN A 145 -4.00 -25.46 6.99
N ARG A 146 -5.07 -26.20 7.24
CA ARG A 146 -6.45 -25.70 7.30
C ARG A 146 -6.95 -25.52 8.73
N GLU A 147 -6.50 -26.37 9.64
CA GLU A 147 -6.82 -26.32 11.05
C GLU A 147 -5.66 -25.73 11.83
N GLU A 148 -5.85 -24.55 12.34
CA GLU A 148 -4.87 -23.81 13.11
C GLU A 148 -5.47 -23.46 14.46
N ARG A 149 -4.68 -23.67 15.51
CA ARG A 149 -5.12 -23.27 16.84
C ARG A 149 -5.09 -21.77 16.99
N LEU A 150 -6.25 -21.18 17.32
CA LEU A 150 -6.39 -19.78 17.65
C LEU A 150 -6.03 -19.56 19.12
N GLU A 151 -5.22 -18.57 19.40
CA GLU A 151 -4.78 -18.17 20.75
C GLU A 151 -4.95 -16.66 20.93
N LYS A 152 -5.23 -16.25 22.18
CA LYS A 152 -5.13 -14.85 22.58
C LYS A 152 -3.70 -14.53 22.99
N ASP A 153 -3.19 -13.42 22.50
CA ASP A 153 -1.83 -12.96 22.79
C ASP A 153 -1.86 -11.50 23.26
N GLU A 154 -1.51 -11.29 24.53
CA GLU A 154 -1.34 -9.95 25.06
C GLU A 154 0.09 -9.47 24.84
N SER A 155 0.23 -8.31 24.26
CA SER A 155 1.56 -7.75 23.97
C SER A 155 1.55 -6.22 24.00
N PRO A 156 2.72 -5.59 24.29
CA PRO A 156 2.91 -4.16 24.04
C PRO A 156 2.63 -3.82 22.57
N VAL A 157 2.19 -2.60 22.30
CA VAL A 157 1.93 -2.13 20.94
C VAL A 157 3.15 -1.45 20.29
N TYR A 158 4.26 -1.37 21.00
CA TYR A 158 5.55 -0.83 20.53
C TYR A 158 5.40 0.59 19.98
N LEU A 159 4.90 1.51 20.80
CA LEU A 159 4.81 2.93 20.50
C LEU A 159 6.07 3.68 20.96
N LEU A 160 6.34 4.81 20.38
CA LEU A 160 7.30 5.79 20.86
C LEU A 160 6.86 6.33 22.24
N GLU A 161 7.81 6.72 23.07
CA GLU A 161 7.53 7.53 24.26
C GLU A 161 6.99 8.90 23.85
N ASP A 162 6.40 9.61 24.79
CA ASP A 162 5.79 10.91 24.52
C ASP A 162 6.78 11.96 24.02
N GLU A 163 8.02 11.88 24.46
CA GLU A 163 9.11 12.78 24.08
C GLU A 163 9.58 12.57 22.64
N ASP A 164 9.53 11.32 22.15
CA ASP A 164 9.95 10.92 20.81
C ASP A 164 8.77 10.96 19.78
N ALA A 165 7.55 11.29 20.24
CA ALA A 165 6.38 11.34 19.38
C ALA A 165 6.52 12.39 18.27
N ILE A 166 6.09 12.01 17.07
CA ILE A 166 6.13 12.92 15.92
C ILE A 166 4.89 13.80 15.94
N VAL A 167 5.07 15.12 15.92
CA VAL A 167 3.98 16.10 15.88
C VAL A 167 3.90 16.70 14.46
N ILE A 168 2.74 16.58 13.84
CA ILE A 168 2.43 17.18 12.54
C ILE A 168 1.63 18.45 12.80
N GLY A 169 2.03 19.57 12.19
CA GLY A 169 1.34 20.86 12.33
C GLY A 169 1.45 21.44 13.74
N GLU A 170 2.65 21.46 14.32
CA GLU A 170 2.92 21.95 15.69
C GLU A 170 2.31 23.34 15.99
N ASN A 171 2.17 24.18 14.96
CA ASN A 171 1.65 25.54 15.08
C ASN A 171 0.15 25.64 14.73
N THR A 172 -0.53 24.53 14.43
CA THR A 172 -1.98 24.53 14.17
C THR A 172 -2.77 24.53 15.47
N ARG A 173 -4.06 24.90 15.41
CA ARG A 173 -4.94 24.83 16.60
C ARG A 173 -5.11 23.40 17.14
N HIS A 174 -5.04 22.41 16.25
CA HIS A 174 -5.23 21.00 16.55
C HIS A 174 -4.07 20.18 15.96
N PRO A 175 -2.87 20.21 16.57
CA PRO A 175 -1.73 19.46 16.07
C PRO A 175 -1.98 17.95 16.16
N PHE A 176 -1.45 17.20 15.22
CA PHE A 176 -1.60 15.75 15.17
C PHE A 176 -0.35 15.07 15.73
N LYS A 177 -0.46 14.46 16.91
CA LYS A 177 0.62 13.72 17.59
C LYS A 177 0.55 12.24 17.22
N VAL A 178 1.64 11.70 16.68
CA VAL A 178 1.77 10.31 16.23
C VAL A 178 2.85 9.59 17.03
N LYS A 179 2.51 8.48 17.68
CA LYS A 179 3.44 7.64 18.46
C LYS A 179 3.90 6.38 17.73
N GLY A 180 3.21 5.97 16.66
CA GLY A 180 3.60 4.84 15.82
C GLY A 180 4.02 5.34 14.43
N GLN A 181 5.26 5.10 14.04
CA GLN A 181 5.85 5.65 12.82
C GLN A 181 5.30 5.02 11.52
N ILE A 182 4.38 4.06 11.64
CA ILE A 182 3.81 3.30 10.53
C ILE A 182 2.32 3.54 10.47
N GLY A 183 1.83 4.03 9.34
CA GLY A 183 0.41 4.24 9.08
C GLY A 183 -0.06 3.63 7.76
N MET A 184 -1.35 3.68 7.53
CA MET A 184 -1.97 3.18 6.31
C MET A 184 -2.05 4.28 5.25
N SER A 185 -1.48 4.00 4.09
CA SER A 185 -1.57 4.85 2.90
C SER A 185 -3.01 4.92 2.36
N ALA A 186 -3.25 5.89 1.51
CA ALA A 186 -4.54 6.20 0.90
C ALA A 186 -5.24 4.97 0.28
N MET A 187 -6.42 4.64 0.80
CA MET A 187 -7.30 3.59 0.30
C MET A 187 -8.75 4.03 0.37
N SER A 188 -9.37 4.29 -0.78
CA SER A 188 -10.74 4.77 -0.85
C SER A 188 -11.76 3.64 -0.81
N TYR A 189 -12.88 3.90 -0.14
CA TYR A 189 -14.08 3.10 -0.29
C TYR A 189 -14.62 3.22 -1.73
N GLY A 190 -14.95 2.08 -2.32
CA GLY A 190 -15.25 1.93 -3.74
C GLY A 190 -14.06 1.45 -4.57
N SER A 191 -12.81 1.72 -4.16
CA SER A 191 -11.65 0.98 -4.66
C SER A 191 -11.45 -0.32 -3.88
N LEU A 192 -11.63 -0.27 -2.56
CA LEU A 192 -11.81 -1.44 -1.69
C LEU A 192 -13.27 -1.55 -1.25
N GLY A 193 -13.71 -2.77 -0.95
CA GLY A 193 -15.04 -3.05 -0.41
C GLY A 193 -15.20 -2.61 1.05
N GLU A 194 -16.44 -2.51 1.50
CA GLU A 194 -16.80 -2.11 2.88
C GLU A 194 -16.12 -2.96 3.95
N ARG A 195 -16.14 -4.31 3.76
CA ARG A 195 -15.57 -5.25 4.72
C ARG A 195 -14.06 -5.12 4.83
N ALA A 196 -13.39 -4.86 3.72
CA ALA A 196 -11.95 -4.63 3.71
C ALA A 196 -11.58 -3.32 4.46
N ILE A 197 -12.27 -2.22 4.16
CA ILE A 197 -12.05 -0.93 4.84
C ILE A 197 -12.35 -1.05 6.33
N THR A 198 -13.48 -1.69 6.71
CA THR A 198 -13.84 -1.90 8.12
C THR A 198 -12.78 -2.72 8.86
N ALA A 199 -12.36 -3.85 8.31
CA ALA A 199 -11.34 -4.70 8.95
C ALA A 199 -10.00 -3.98 9.12
N LEU A 200 -9.62 -3.15 8.15
CA LEU A 200 -8.42 -2.31 8.22
C LEU A 200 -8.57 -1.22 9.30
N SER A 201 -9.68 -0.49 9.32
CA SER A 201 -9.97 0.54 10.31
C SER A 201 -9.97 -0.01 11.73
N GLU A 202 -10.73 -1.09 12.00
CA GLU A 202 -10.77 -1.73 13.32
C GLU A 202 -9.40 -2.27 13.74
N GLY A 203 -8.65 -2.89 12.82
CA GLY A 203 -7.32 -3.42 13.12
C GLY A 203 -6.31 -2.32 13.45
N LEU A 204 -6.36 -1.19 12.76
CA LEU A 204 -5.51 -0.04 13.05
C LEU A 204 -5.90 0.63 14.37
N GLY A 205 -7.20 0.74 14.68
CA GLY A 205 -7.68 1.23 15.97
C GLY A 205 -7.19 0.37 17.15
N ILE A 206 -7.22 -0.97 17.00
CA ILE A 206 -6.67 -1.91 17.98
C ILE A 206 -5.15 -1.69 18.17
N ALA A 207 -4.42 -1.50 17.08
CA ALA A 207 -2.96 -1.29 17.14
C ALA A 207 -2.56 0.05 17.77
N LYS A 208 -3.47 1.00 17.90
CA LYS A 208 -3.28 2.35 18.48
C LYS A 208 -2.12 3.14 17.88
N GLY A 209 -2.07 4.45 18.09
CA GLY A 209 -0.96 5.33 17.74
C GLY A 209 -0.57 5.36 16.26
N THR A 210 -1.49 5.01 15.37
CA THR A 210 -1.33 4.98 13.91
C THR A 210 -2.45 5.78 13.25
N TRP A 211 -2.42 5.87 11.96
CA TRP A 211 -3.46 6.56 11.17
C TRP A 211 -3.89 5.74 9.95
N MET A 212 -5.07 6.07 9.46
CA MET A 212 -5.62 5.60 8.21
C MET A 212 -5.84 6.78 7.26
N ASN A 213 -5.39 6.67 6.01
CA ASN A 213 -5.66 7.68 4.99
C ASN A 213 -6.85 7.23 4.14
N THR A 214 -7.86 8.11 3.99
CA THR A 214 -9.12 7.76 3.32
C THR A 214 -8.98 7.51 1.82
N GLY A 215 -7.89 7.95 1.20
CA GLY A 215 -7.83 8.10 -0.25
C GLY A 215 -8.76 9.21 -0.76
N GLU A 216 -8.71 9.45 -2.06
CA GLU A 216 -9.42 10.57 -2.71
C GLU A 216 -10.93 10.35 -2.90
N GLY A 217 -11.49 9.26 -2.39
CA GLY A 217 -12.91 8.92 -2.53
C GLY A 217 -13.86 9.56 -1.52
N GLY A 218 -13.36 10.44 -0.66
CA GLY A 218 -14.10 10.95 0.50
C GLY A 218 -14.01 10.01 1.70
N ILE A 219 -14.56 10.43 2.84
CA ILE A 219 -14.64 9.64 4.06
C ILE A 219 -15.95 8.85 4.10
N SER A 220 -15.87 7.58 4.48
CA SER A 220 -17.04 6.71 4.69
C SER A 220 -17.14 6.28 6.15
N ASP A 221 -18.32 5.83 6.58
CA ASP A 221 -18.56 5.27 7.92
C ASP A 221 -17.64 4.08 8.21
N TYR A 222 -17.26 3.33 7.16
CA TYR A 222 -16.34 2.19 7.27
C TYR A 222 -14.92 2.59 7.67
N HIS A 223 -14.45 3.77 7.27
CA HIS A 223 -13.17 4.33 7.72
C HIS A 223 -13.18 4.67 9.22
N LEU A 224 -14.34 5.02 9.77
CA LEU A 224 -14.51 5.45 11.16
C LEU A 224 -14.74 4.29 12.13
N LYS A 225 -15.08 3.08 11.65
CA LYS A 225 -15.47 1.93 12.49
C LYS A 225 -14.46 1.57 13.59
N GLY A 226 -13.18 1.75 13.35
CA GLY A 226 -12.11 1.42 14.30
C GLY A 226 -11.74 2.54 15.26
N GLY A 227 -12.30 3.74 15.13
CA GLY A 227 -11.88 4.91 15.90
C GLY A 227 -10.40 5.27 15.73
N VAL A 228 -9.81 4.90 14.59
CA VAL A 228 -8.42 5.22 14.25
C VAL A 228 -8.31 6.67 13.77
N ASP A 229 -7.18 7.31 14.06
CA ASP A 229 -6.91 8.65 13.54
C ASP A 229 -6.89 8.67 12.02
N ILE A 230 -7.56 9.65 11.41
CA ILE A 230 -7.77 9.77 9.98
C ILE A 230 -6.98 10.96 9.39
N ILE A 231 -6.26 10.68 8.29
CA ILE A 231 -5.83 11.71 7.35
C ILE A 231 -6.82 11.68 6.19
N MET A 232 -7.66 12.71 6.05
CA MET A 232 -8.61 12.79 4.94
C MET A 232 -7.91 13.34 3.70
N GLN A 233 -7.90 12.53 2.62
CA GLN A 233 -7.26 12.92 1.37
C GLN A 233 -8.27 13.58 0.42
N ILE A 234 -7.87 14.70 -0.16
CA ILE A 234 -8.62 15.45 -1.17
C ILE A 234 -7.86 15.35 -2.50
N GLY A 235 -8.47 14.77 -3.50
CA GLY A 235 -7.94 14.70 -4.87
C GLY A 235 -8.58 15.74 -5.79
N PRO A 236 -8.10 15.84 -7.06
CA PRO A 236 -8.62 16.83 -8.02
C PRO A 236 -10.10 16.66 -8.38
N GLY A 237 -10.71 15.49 -8.08
CA GLY A 237 -12.15 15.26 -8.20
C GLY A 237 -12.97 15.86 -7.07
N LEU A 238 -12.31 16.38 -6.00
CA LEU A 238 -12.92 17.03 -4.83
C LEU A 238 -13.97 16.16 -4.11
N PHE A 239 -13.90 14.84 -4.24
CA PHE A 239 -14.90 13.93 -3.70
C PHE A 239 -15.00 14.08 -2.17
N GLY A 240 -16.24 14.26 -1.69
CA GLY A 240 -16.54 14.48 -0.28
C GLY A 240 -16.40 15.92 0.21
N VAL A 241 -15.86 16.83 -0.62
CA VAL A 241 -15.71 18.27 -0.33
C VAL A 241 -16.09 19.15 -1.52
N ARG A 242 -17.07 18.74 -2.32
CA ARG A 242 -17.53 19.45 -3.51
C ARG A 242 -19.01 19.82 -3.39
N ASP A 243 -19.42 20.86 -4.13
CA ASP A 243 -20.83 21.18 -4.34
C ASP A 243 -21.44 20.33 -5.49
N LYS A 244 -22.72 20.59 -5.81
CA LYS A 244 -23.44 19.89 -6.87
C LYS A 244 -22.89 20.22 -8.26
N GLU A 245 -22.29 21.39 -8.43
CA GLU A 245 -21.66 21.88 -9.63
C GLU A 245 -20.24 21.34 -9.81
N GLY A 246 -19.69 20.70 -8.77
CA GLY A 246 -18.36 20.11 -8.76
C GLY A 246 -17.24 21.04 -8.34
N ASN A 247 -17.54 22.20 -7.77
CA ASN A 247 -16.56 23.12 -7.20
C ASN A 247 -16.23 22.76 -5.75
N PHE A 248 -15.13 23.27 -5.24
CA PHE A 248 -14.75 23.07 -3.84
C PHE A 248 -15.76 23.72 -2.88
N SER A 249 -16.23 22.95 -1.91
CA SER A 249 -17.17 23.41 -0.87
C SER A 249 -16.50 23.55 0.48
N TRP A 250 -16.39 24.78 0.97
CA TRP A 250 -15.85 25.09 2.29
C TRP A 250 -16.74 24.55 3.42
N ASP A 251 -18.06 24.60 3.25
CA ASP A 251 -19.02 24.06 4.23
C ASP A 251 -18.87 22.54 4.38
N ALA A 252 -18.72 21.82 3.25
CA ALA A 252 -18.49 20.39 3.29
C ALA A 252 -17.13 20.04 3.90
N LEU A 253 -16.08 20.84 3.67
CA LEU A 253 -14.79 20.66 4.32
C LEU A 253 -14.92 20.85 5.84
N LEU A 254 -15.62 21.91 6.28
CA LEU A 254 -15.82 22.20 7.69
C LEU A 254 -16.57 21.05 8.38
N GLU A 255 -17.67 20.56 7.79
CA GLU A 255 -18.39 19.39 8.28
C GLU A 255 -17.47 18.18 8.48
N LYS A 256 -16.59 17.88 7.52
CA LYS A 256 -15.63 16.77 7.65
C LYS A 256 -14.55 17.04 8.68
N SER A 257 -14.22 18.30 8.93
CA SER A 257 -13.24 18.68 9.95
C SER A 257 -13.76 18.52 11.39
N GLU A 258 -15.08 18.51 11.58
CA GLU A 258 -15.71 18.31 12.89
C GLU A 258 -15.70 16.83 13.33
N ILE A 259 -15.44 15.89 12.41
CA ILE A 259 -15.32 14.47 12.75
C ILE A 259 -14.11 14.28 13.68
N PRO A 260 -14.28 13.71 14.89
CA PRO A 260 -13.20 13.62 15.88
C PRO A 260 -11.98 12.83 15.42
N GLU A 261 -12.18 11.80 14.60
CA GLU A 261 -11.12 10.96 14.06
C GLU A 261 -10.29 11.67 12.98
N VAL A 262 -10.84 12.66 12.28
CA VAL A 262 -10.10 13.43 11.25
C VAL A 262 -9.09 14.34 11.94
N LYS A 263 -7.80 14.00 11.84
CA LYS A 263 -6.69 14.73 12.47
C LYS A 263 -5.95 15.65 11.52
N ALA A 264 -5.96 15.33 10.22
CA ALA A 264 -5.27 16.12 9.21
C ALA A 264 -5.93 15.95 7.84
N PHE A 265 -5.62 16.88 6.94
CA PHE A 265 -6.01 16.81 5.53
C PHE A 265 -4.77 16.63 4.64
N GLU A 266 -4.94 16.01 3.47
CA GLU A 266 -3.88 15.79 2.50
C GLU A 266 -4.34 16.11 1.09
N MET A 267 -3.71 17.08 0.42
CA MET A 267 -3.97 17.41 -0.98
C MET A 267 -3.21 16.41 -1.86
N LYS A 268 -3.92 15.61 -2.64
CA LYS A 268 -3.31 14.63 -3.54
C LYS A 268 -2.99 15.26 -4.89
N LEU A 269 -1.74 15.62 -5.11
CA LEU A 269 -1.27 16.13 -6.42
C LEU A 269 -0.91 14.98 -7.36
N ALA A 270 -0.36 13.88 -6.82
CA ALA A 270 0.01 12.70 -7.57
C ALA A 270 0.00 11.43 -6.70
N GLN A 271 0.18 10.27 -7.32
CA GLN A 271 0.33 8.96 -6.68
C GLN A 271 1.28 8.11 -7.53
N GLY A 272 2.09 7.23 -6.92
CA GLY A 272 3.15 6.47 -7.55
C GLY A 272 2.78 5.81 -8.89
N ALA A 273 1.97 4.75 -8.87
CA ALA A 273 1.54 4.09 -10.11
C ALA A 273 0.48 4.87 -10.91
N LYS A 274 0.09 6.06 -10.48
CA LYS A 274 -0.97 6.88 -11.09
C LYS A 274 -0.69 8.36 -10.87
N THR A 275 0.24 8.88 -11.63
CA THR A 275 0.69 10.26 -11.49
C THR A 275 -0.34 11.30 -11.93
N ARG A 276 -1.36 10.88 -12.71
CA ARG A 276 -2.40 11.75 -13.27
C ARG A 276 -3.75 11.04 -13.27
N GLY A 277 -4.82 11.82 -13.13
CA GLY A 277 -6.19 11.34 -13.29
C GLY A 277 -6.59 10.24 -12.31
N GLY A 278 -7.63 9.55 -12.61
CA GLY A 278 -8.15 8.38 -11.90
C GLY A 278 -9.42 7.92 -12.54
N HIS A 279 -9.63 6.61 -12.64
CA HIS A 279 -10.82 6.00 -13.23
C HIS A 279 -11.47 5.04 -12.24
N ILE A 280 -12.80 5.07 -12.18
CA ILE A 280 -13.62 4.05 -11.53
C ILE A 280 -14.76 3.71 -12.45
N ASP A 281 -14.89 2.43 -12.76
CA ASP A 281 -15.99 1.91 -13.58
C ASP A 281 -17.34 2.13 -12.89
N GLY A 282 -18.37 2.45 -13.70
CA GLY A 282 -19.72 2.73 -13.22
C GLY A 282 -20.32 1.61 -12.38
N GLU A 283 -19.99 0.35 -12.67
CA GLU A 283 -20.42 -0.82 -11.88
C GLU A 283 -19.97 -0.76 -10.41
N LYS A 284 -18.86 -0.09 -10.12
CA LYS A 284 -18.37 0.13 -8.75
C LYS A 284 -19.02 1.32 -8.06
N VAL A 285 -19.67 2.22 -8.81
CA VAL A 285 -20.25 3.45 -8.27
C VAL A 285 -21.68 3.18 -7.80
N THR A 286 -21.81 2.51 -6.66
CA THR A 286 -23.09 2.27 -5.99
C THR A 286 -23.74 3.60 -5.55
N GLU A 287 -25.03 3.59 -5.18
CA GLU A 287 -25.74 4.77 -4.64
C GLU A 287 -25.02 5.36 -3.42
N GLU A 288 -24.51 4.49 -2.53
CA GLU A 288 -23.77 4.93 -1.35
C GLU A 288 -22.45 5.62 -1.74
N ILE A 289 -21.68 5.03 -2.65
CA ILE A 289 -20.41 5.62 -3.13
C ILE A 289 -20.69 6.93 -3.86
N ALA A 290 -21.75 6.98 -4.66
CA ALA A 290 -22.18 8.20 -5.34
C ALA A 290 -22.52 9.32 -4.35
N ARG A 291 -23.25 9.01 -3.29
CA ARG A 291 -23.57 9.95 -2.20
C ARG A 291 -22.30 10.48 -1.51
N ILE A 292 -21.37 9.59 -1.14
CA ILE A 292 -20.11 9.97 -0.47
C ILE A 292 -19.25 10.85 -1.37
N ARG A 293 -19.20 10.55 -2.67
CA ARG A 293 -18.41 11.28 -3.66
C ARG A 293 -19.11 12.50 -4.24
N MET A 294 -20.40 12.67 -3.95
CA MET A 294 -21.26 13.73 -4.52
C MET A 294 -21.27 13.69 -6.05
N VAL A 295 -21.56 12.52 -6.62
CA VAL A 295 -21.64 12.22 -8.06
C VAL A 295 -22.89 11.41 -8.39
N GLU A 296 -23.17 11.20 -9.69
CA GLU A 296 -24.27 10.35 -10.12
C GLU A 296 -23.93 8.85 -9.95
N PRO A 297 -24.87 8.03 -9.45
CA PRO A 297 -24.66 6.60 -9.30
C PRO A 297 -24.59 5.87 -10.66
N PHE A 298 -23.90 4.74 -10.67
CA PHE A 298 -23.74 3.83 -11.82
C PHE A 298 -23.13 4.45 -13.08
N LYS A 299 -22.49 5.61 -12.94
CA LYS A 299 -21.70 6.24 -13.99
C LYS A 299 -20.22 6.17 -13.68
N SER A 300 -19.42 5.86 -14.71
CA SER A 300 -17.95 5.89 -14.58
C SER A 300 -17.48 7.29 -14.21
N ILE A 301 -16.48 7.36 -13.34
CA ILE A 301 -15.94 8.60 -12.81
C ILE A 301 -14.48 8.73 -13.22
N ASP A 302 -14.15 9.84 -13.88
CA ASP A 302 -12.78 10.24 -14.17
C ASP A 302 -12.38 11.44 -13.31
N SER A 303 -11.28 11.31 -12.57
CA SER A 303 -10.70 12.43 -11.83
C SER A 303 -9.90 13.32 -12.80
N PRO A 304 -9.98 14.66 -12.68
CA PRO A 304 -9.13 15.56 -13.46
C PRO A 304 -7.63 15.31 -13.23
N ASN A 305 -6.80 15.69 -14.19
CA ASN A 305 -5.35 15.54 -14.08
C ASN A 305 -4.70 16.45 -13.04
N ARG A 306 -5.35 17.55 -12.68
CA ARG A 306 -4.91 18.51 -11.66
C ARG A 306 -6.09 19.22 -11.02
N PHE A 307 -5.84 19.86 -9.92
CA PHE A 307 -6.81 20.79 -9.31
C PHE A 307 -7.04 22.01 -10.20
N ARG A 308 -8.24 22.57 -10.15
CA ARG A 308 -8.60 23.84 -10.81
C ARG A 308 -8.34 25.03 -9.91
N GLU A 309 -8.32 24.82 -8.60
CA GLU A 309 -8.22 25.81 -7.52
C GLU A 309 -6.86 26.49 -7.47
N PHE A 310 -5.83 25.84 -8.03
CA PHE A 310 -4.46 26.36 -8.06
C PHE A 310 -3.68 25.80 -9.27
N SER A 311 -2.64 26.54 -9.69
CA SER A 311 -1.84 26.19 -10.87
C SER A 311 -0.31 26.24 -10.66
N ASP A 312 0.13 26.76 -9.51
CA ASP A 312 1.53 26.88 -9.10
C ASP A 312 1.68 26.70 -7.59
N PHE A 313 2.93 26.67 -7.10
CA PHE A 313 3.19 26.50 -5.67
C PHE A 313 2.63 27.64 -4.80
N PRO A 314 2.79 28.93 -5.15
CA PRO A 314 2.22 30.01 -4.34
C PRO A 314 0.70 29.90 -4.18
N SER A 315 -0.04 29.65 -5.25
CA SER A 315 -1.51 29.49 -5.19
C SER A 315 -1.92 28.21 -4.46
N LEU A 316 -1.16 27.11 -4.58
CA LEU A 316 -1.37 25.89 -3.80
C LEU A 316 -1.19 26.18 -2.30
N PHE A 317 -0.09 26.83 -1.92
CA PHE A 317 0.17 27.11 -0.50
C PHE A 317 -0.83 28.09 0.10
N ALA A 318 -1.26 29.09 -0.66
CA ALA A 318 -2.34 29.98 -0.25
C ALA A 318 -3.68 29.22 -0.07
N PHE A 319 -3.97 28.25 -0.91
CA PHE A 319 -5.14 27.39 -0.73
C PHE A 319 -5.03 26.50 0.50
N MET A 320 -3.86 25.89 0.73
CA MET A 320 -3.59 25.09 1.94
C MET A 320 -3.70 25.91 3.21
N GLU A 321 -3.22 27.17 3.20
CA GLU A 321 -3.35 28.08 4.35
C GLU A 321 -4.83 28.32 4.69
N LYS A 322 -5.67 28.57 3.69
CA LYS A 322 -7.12 28.71 3.89
C LYS A 322 -7.75 27.46 4.50
N VAL A 323 -7.34 26.24 4.03
CA VAL A 323 -7.81 24.99 4.63
C VAL A 323 -7.40 24.90 6.10
N ARG A 324 -6.15 25.25 6.43
CA ARG A 324 -5.62 25.27 7.81
C ARG A 324 -6.39 26.26 8.69
N GLU A 325 -6.65 27.47 8.19
CA GLU A 325 -7.39 28.51 8.90
C GLU A 325 -8.84 28.07 9.21
N HIS A 326 -9.53 27.50 8.23
CA HIS A 326 -10.93 27.07 8.38
C HIS A 326 -11.06 25.88 9.33
N THR A 327 -10.17 24.88 9.22
CA THR A 327 -10.28 23.64 9.98
C THR A 327 -9.53 23.66 11.30
N GLY A 328 -8.49 24.47 11.41
CA GLY A 328 -7.55 24.46 12.53
C GLY A 328 -6.65 23.23 12.59
N LYS A 329 -6.69 22.36 11.56
CA LYS A 329 -5.97 21.09 11.49
C LYS A 329 -4.80 21.15 10.53
N PRO A 330 -3.77 20.29 10.70
CA PRO A 330 -2.67 20.17 9.76
C PRO A 330 -3.13 19.87 8.34
N ILE A 331 -2.45 20.44 7.37
CA ILE A 331 -2.65 20.16 5.94
C ILE A 331 -1.34 19.75 5.29
N GLY A 332 -1.34 18.60 4.63
CA GLY A 332 -0.22 18.09 3.85
C GLY A 332 -0.51 17.99 2.38
N MET A 333 0.48 17.52 1.64
CA MET A 333 0.32 17.19 0.24
C MET A 333 1.01 15.88 -0.10
N LYS A 334 0.45 15.14 -1.07
CA LYS A 334 1.04 13.92 -1.60
C LYS A 334 1.57 14.17 -3.00
N VAL A 335 2.85 13.84 -3.23
CA VAL A 335 3.58 14.09 -4.47
C VAL A 335 4.30 12.85 -4.95
N VAL A 336 4.56 12.80 -6.24
CA VAL A 336 5.54 11.94 -6.90
C VAL A 336 6.61 12.85 -7.48
N ILE A 337 7.86 12.56 -7.20
CA ILE A 337 9.00 13.38 -7.66
C ILE A 337 9.58 12.74 -8.91
N GLY A 338 9.74 13.53 -9.95
CA GLY A 338 10.34 13.12 -11.22
C GLY A 338 11.81 13.54 -11.36
N SER A 339 12.23 14.62 -10.67
CA SER A 339 13.60 15.15 -10.79
C SER A 339 14.07 15.88 -9.52
N ARG A 340 15.36 16.23 -9.51
CA ARG A 340 15.95 17.07 -8.45
C ARG A 340 15.40 18.48 -8.49
N GLU A 341 15.21 19.01 -9.69
CA GLU A 341 14.72 20.37 -9.93
C GLU A 341 13.33 20.55 -9.32
N GLU A 342 12.43 19.57 -9.50
CA GLU A 342 11.09 19.61 -8.86
C GLU A 342 11.18 19.67 -7.34
N ALA A 343 12.08 18.90 -6.73
CA ALA A 343 12.27 18.93 -5.28
C ALA A 343 12.86 20.27 -4.82
N ASP A 344 13.82 20.82 -5.56
CA ASP A 344 14.41 22.14 -5.28
C ASP A 344 13.37 23.26 -5.43
N ASP A 345 12.57 23.26 -6.49
CA ASP A 345 11.53 24.26 -6.75
C ASP A 345 10.46 24.24 -5.64
N LEU A 346 10.05 23.06 -5.21
CA LEU A 346 9.14 22.90 -4.08
C LEU A 346 9.70 23.53 -2.78
N ALA A 347 10.92 23.16 -2.41
CA ALA A 347 11.54 23.64 -1.18
C ALA A 347 11.84 25.14 -1.24
N LYS A 348 12.25 25.66 -2.40
CA LYS A 348 12.44 27.07 -2.66
C LYS A 348 11.15 27.87 -2.52
N ALA A 349 10.06 27.38 -3.11
CA ALA A 349 8.75 28.02 -3.00
C ALA A 349 8.25 28.11 -1.53
N ILE A 350 8.45 27.05 -0.72
CA ILE A 350 8.15 27.09 0.72
C ILE A 350 8.98 28.18 1.41
N LYS A 351 10.27 28.31 1.07
CA LYS A 351 11.14 29.33 1.64
C LYS A 351 10.72 30.75 1.26
N GLU A 352 10.42 30.98 -0.01
CA GLU A 352 10.14 32.30 -0.57
C GLU A 352 8.77 32.83 -0.15
N THR A 353 7.76 31.95 -0.12
CA THR A 353 6.40 32.34 0.29
C THR A 353 6.24 32.39 1.81
N GLY A 354 7.10 31.72 2.56
CA GLY A 354 6.92 31.51 4.01
C GLY A 354 5.75 30.58 4.37
N MET A 355 4.97 30.17 3.39
CA MET A 355 3.83 29.23 3.48
C MET A 355 4.25 27.84 3.03
N GLY A 356 3.44 26.82 3.37
CA GLY A 356 3.69 25.47 2.87
C GLY A 356 2.91 24.40 3.63
N PRO A 357 3.11 23.13 3.27
CA PRO A 357 2.47 22.01 3.94
C PRO A 357 3.06 21.75 5.33
N ASP A 358 2.25 21.23 6.25
CA ASP A 358 2.73 20.70 7.53
C ASP A 358 3.43 19.34 7.34
N PHE A 359 3.05 18.60 6.30
CA PHE A 359 3.73 17.37 5.90
C PHE A 359 3.67 17.13 4.39
N ILE A 360 4.66 16.42 3.89
CA ILE A 360 4.73 15.97 2.49
C ILE A 360 4.76 14.45 2.47
N THR A 361 3.77 13.83 1.84
CA THR A 361 3.80 12.41 1.50
C THR A 361 4.51 12.22 0.17
N VAL A 362 5.75 11.73 0.22
CA VAL A 362 6.52 11.35 -0.97
C VAL A 362 6.14 9.92 -1.35
N ASP A 363 5.50 9.75 -2.51
CA ASP A 363 5.07 8.45 -3.01
C ASP A 363 5.98 8.00 -4.15
N GLY A 364 6.68 6.87 -3.97
CA GLY A 364 7.58 6.33 -4.99
C GLY A 364 6.82 5.80 -6.21
N GLY A 365 7.45 5.84 -7.39
CA GLY A 365 6.89 5.32 -8.64
C GLY A 365 6.47 3.85 -8.56
N GLU A 366 7.10 3.06 -7.68
CA GLU A 366 6.73 1.67 -7.38
C GLU A 366 5.44 1.53 -6.55
N GLY A 367 4.76 2.61 -6.21
CA GLY A 367 3.48 2.60 -5.50
C GLY A 367 2.42 1.78 -6.24
N GLY A 368 1.31 1.46 -5.57
CA GLY A 368 0.20 0.70 -6.15
C GLY A 368 -1.04 1.56 -6.36
N THR A 369 -1.95 1.03 -7.18
CA THR A 369 -3.28 1.62 -7.42
C THR A 369 -4.30 0.53 -7.75
N GLY A 370 -5.58 0.82 -7.58
CA GLY A 370 -6.66 -0.07 -8.02
C GLY A 370 -6.85 -0.08 -9.54
N ALA A 371 -6.61 1.06 -10.21
CA ALA A 371 -6.66 1.20 -11.67
C ALA A 371 -5.71 2.31 -12.12
N SER A 372 -4.94 2.04 -13.17
CA SER A 372 -4.03 3.00 -13.81
C SER A 372 -3.76 2.57 -15.25
N TYR A 373 -3.29 3.52 -16.03
CA TYR A 373 -2.71 3.22 -17.35
C TYR A 373 -1.31 2.64 -17.16
N GLN A 374 -0.98 1.61 -17.96
CA GLN A 374 0.27 0.86 -17.80
C GLN A 374 1.50 1.77 -17.95
N GLU A 375 1.49 2.66 -18.95
CA GLU A 375 2.56 3.60 -19.20
C GLU A 375 2.83 4.55 -18.02
N LEU A 376 1.80 4.95 -17.27
CA LEU A 376 1.96 5.76 -16.06
C LEU A 376 2.50 4.95 -14.89
N ALA A 377 2.10 3.67 -14.79
CA ALA A 377 2.52 2.80 -13.71
C ALA A 377 3.99 2.36 -13.85
N ASP A 378 4.44 2.14 -15.09
CA ASP A 378 5.74 1.53 -15.36
C ASP A 378 6.85 2.55 -15.66
N SER A 379 6.49 3.81 -16.01
CA SER A 379 7.47 4.74 -16.60
C SER A 379 7.51 6.14 -15.99
N VAL A 380 6.59 6.48 -15.07
CA VAL A 380 6.47 7.86 -14.56
C VAL A 380 6.70 7.92 -13.07
N GLY A 381 7.64 8.78 -12.66
CA GLY A 381 8.02 9.01 -11.27
C GLY A 381 9.22 8.19 -10.79
N LEU A 382 10.04 8.79 -9.94
CA LEU A 382 11.21 8.12 -9.37
C LEU A 382 10.80 7.12 -8.28
N PRO A 383 11.54 6.01 -8.12
CA PRO A 383 11.38 5.13 -6.96
C PRO A 383 11.62 5.88 -5.65
N ILE A 384 10.96 5.45 -4.57
CA ILE A 384 11.04 6.14 -3.27
C ILE A 384 12.47 6.33 -2.76
N ARG A 385 13.34 5.36 -2.96
CA ARG A 385 14.75 5.43 -2.54
C ARG A 385 15.57 6.48 -3.30
N SER A 386 15.08 6.92 -4.45
CA SER A 386 15.66 8.04 -5.21
C SER A 386 14.95 9.36 -4.90
N ALA A 387 13.62 9.36 -4.85
CA ALA A 387 12.81 10.57 -4.65
C ALA A 387 12.94 11.17 -3.23
N LEU A 388 12.85 10.32 -2.20
CA LEU A 388 12.87 10.76 -0.80
C LEU A 388 14.13 11.56 -0.44
N PRO A 389 15.35 11.09 -0.75
CA PRO A 389 16.55 11.86 -0.43
C PRO A 389 16.65 13.19 -1.17
N LEU A 390 16.09 13.31 -2.37
CA LEU A 390 16.04 14.59 -3.11
C LEU A 390 15.16 15.60 -2.35
N VAL A 391 13.98 15.17 -1.87
CA VAL A 391 13.08 16.04 -1.10
C VAL A 391 13.71 16.44 0.24
N ASP A 392 14.23 15.49 1.01
CA ASP A 392 14.87 15.79 2.30
C ASP A 392 16.07 16.74 2.13
N HIS A 393 16.89 16.49 1.10
CA HIS A 393 18.03 17.36 0.78
C HIS A 393 17.59 18.78 0.40
N ALA A 394 16.61 18.91 -0.49
CA ALA A 394 16.09 20.21 -0.91
C ALA A 394 15.51 21.00 0.28
N LEU A 395 14.69 20.37 1.12
CA LEU A 395 14.14 21.02 2.32
C LEU A 395 15.24 21.48 3.31
N ARG A 396 16.32 20.70 3.46
CA ARG A 396 17.50 21.08 4.27
C ARG A 396 18.26 22.24 3.64
N LYS A 397 18.53 22.17 2.35
CA LYS A 397 19.25 23.20 1.56
C LYS A 397 18.58 24.57 1.68
N TYR A 398 17.26 24.62 1.66
CA TYR A 398 16.51 25.88 1.81
C TYR A 398 16.13 26.20 3.26
N GLY A 399 16.54 25.40 4.24
CA GLY A 399 16.34 25.64 5.67
C GLY A 399 14.88 25.50 6.15
N VAL A 400 14.08 24.73 5.43
CA VAL A 400 12.64 24.55 5.75
C VAL A 400 12.31 23.14 6.27
N ARG A 401 13.29 22.21 6.33
CA ARG A 401 13.07 20.81 6.75
C ARG A 401 12.44 20.68 8.15
N GLY A 402 12.79 21.55 9.09
CA GLY A 402 12.26 21.52 10.46
C GLY A 402 10.77 21.85 10.55
N LYS A 403 10.22 22.56 9.55
CA LYS A 403 8.81 22.97 9.51
C LYS A 403 7.90 21.90 8.88
N VAL A 404 8.45 20.98 8.12
CA VAL A 404 7.71 20.02 7.29
C VAL A 404 8.07 18.61 7.70
N LYS A 405 7.09 17.78 8.06
CA LYS A 405 7.29 16.35 8.27
C LYS A 405 7.22 15.61 6.93
N ILE A 406 8.03 14.58 6.77
CA ILE A 406 8.03 13.74 5.56
C ILE A 406 7.42 12.38 5.88
N ILE A 407 6.39 12.00 5.13
CA ILE A 407 5.81 10.65 5.13
C ILE A 407 6.26 9.95 3.86
N ALA A 408 6.95 8.82 3.96
CA ALA A 408 7.40 8.08 2.78
C ALA A 408 6.47 6.91 2.46
N SER A 409 6.21 6.69 1.17
CA SER A 409 5.38 5.59 0.67
C SER A 409 6.06 4.91 -0.53
N GLY A 410 6.13 3.55 -0.52
CA GLY A 410 6.77 2.78 -1.59
C GLY A 410 7.26 1.41 -1.12
N LYS A 411 6.40 0.38 -1.10
CA LYS A 411 6.73 -1.00 -0.69
C LYS A 411 7.39 -1.14 0.70
N MET A 412 6.90 -0.40 1.71
CA MET A 412 7.41 -0.40 3.09
C MET A 412 6.83 -1.56 3.93
N PHE A 413 7.03 -2.80 3.53
CA PHE A 413 6.36 -3.97 4.09
C PHE A 413 7.19 -4.75 5.16
N SER A 414 8.39 -4.30 5.47
CA SER A 414 9.27 -4.94 6.47
C SER A 414 10.01 -3.91 7.32
N PRO A 415 10.38 -4.24 8.57
CA PRO A 415 11.03 -3.30 9.50
C PRO A 415 12.35 -2.71 8.99
N ASP A 416 13.16 -3.51 8.29
CA ASP A 416 14.41 -3.08 7.67
C ASP A 416 14.19 -2.03 6.58
N ARG A 417 13.15 -2.20 5.74
CA ARG A 417 12.77 -1.20 4.72
C ARG A 417 12.30 0.10 5.38
N VAL A 418 11.55 0.01 6.47
CA VAL A 418 11.13 1.18 7.23
C VAL A 418 12.34 1.89 7.82
N ALA A 419 13.24 1.19 8.51
CA ALA A 419 14.45 1.77 9.10
C ALA A 419 15.34 2.48 8.07
N ILE A 420 15.59 1.84 6.92
CA ILE A 420 16.35 2.45 5.80
C ILE A 420 15.66 3.72 5.32
N THR A 421 14.34 3.73 5.23
CA THR A 421 13.56 4.88 4.75
C THR A 421 13.58 6.04 5.76
N LEU A 422 13.45 5.75 7.06
CA LEU A 422 13.63 6.75 8.11
C LEU A 422 15.03 7.37 8.03
N ALA A 423 16.06 6.56 7.88
CA ALA A 423 17.43 7.04 7.72
C ALA A 423 17.65 7.89 6.45
N MET A 424 16.89 7.65 5.39
CA MET A 424 16.91 8.47 4.16
C MET A 424 16.24 9.84 4.30
N GLY A 425 15.58 10.11 5.44
CA GLY A 425 15.00 11.41 5.76
C GLY A 425 13.50 11.42 5.95
N ALA A 426 12.81 10.29 6.01
CA ALA A 426 11.40 10.25 6.41
C ALA A 426 11.25 10.38 7.93
N ASP A 427 10.16 11.00 8.39
CA ASP A 427 9.74 10.99 9.80
C ASP A 427 8.77 9.83 10.06
N LEU A 428 7.93 9.52 9.07
CA LEU A 428 6.86 8.54 9.12
C LEU A 428 6.80 7.75 7.80
N VAL A 429 6.15 6.59 7.82
CA VAL A 429 5.95 5.78 6.61
C VAL A 429 4.50 5.35 6.43
N ASN A 430 4.08 5.32 5.17
CA ASN A 430 2.79 4.83 4.73
C ASN A 430 2.93 3.45 4.07
N ILE A 431 2.05 2.53 4.44
CA ILE A 431 1.94 1.18 3.85
C ILE A 431 0.56 1.03 3.21
N ALA A 432 0.51 0.49 1.98
CA ALA A 432 -0.74 0.20 1.28
C ALA A 432 -0.94 -1.30 1.08
N ARG A 433 -0.34 -1.87 0.03
CA ARG A 433 -0.60 -3.24 -0.44
C ARG A 433 -0.32 -4.33 0.59
N ALA A 434 0.64 -4.11 1.50
CA ALA A 434 0.87 -5.06 2.58
C ALA A 434 -0.34 -5.12 3.53
N PHE A 435 -1.02 -4.01 3.80
CA PHE A 435 -2.29 -4.02 4.53
C PHE A 435 -3.40 -4.77 3.77
N MET A 436 -3.47 -4.63 2.44
CA MET A 436 -4.41 -5.46 1.66
C MET A 436 -4.12 -6.96 1.83
N ILE A 437 -2.85 -7.35 1.87
CA ILE A 437 -2.45 -8.76 2.11
C ILE A 437 -2.89 -9.22 3.50
N THR A 438 -2.86 -8.36 4.53
CA THR A 438 -3.32 -8.73 5.87
C THR A 438 -4.79 -9.11 5.90
N VAL A 439 -5.63 -8.45 5.11
CA VAL A 439 -7.07 -8.75 5.01
C VAL A 439 -7.41 -9.79 3.96
N GLY A 440 -6.42 -10.39 3.30
CA GLY A 440 -6.61 -11.57 2.46
C GLY A 440 -6.32 -11.39 0.98
N CYS A 441 -5.76 -10.27 0.52
CA CYS A 441 -5.36 -10.11 -0.87
C CYS A 441 -4.34 -11.18 -1.28
N ILE A 442 -4.59 -11.86 -2.39
CA ILE A 442 -3.74 -12.92 -2.97
C ILE A 442 -2.96 -12.46 -4.21
N GLN A 443 -2.96 -11.18 -4.51
CA GLN A 443 -2.34 -10.60 -5.71
C GLN A 443 -2.92 -11.15 -7.03
N ALA A 444 -4.24 -11.35 -7.10
CA ALA A 444 -4.93 -11.78 -8.31
C ALA A 444 -4.91 -10.73 -9.44
N LEU A 445 -4.47 -9.49 -9.14
CA LEU A 445 -4.34 -8.37 -10.08
C LEU A 445 -5.65 -7.99 -10.81
N GLN A 446 -6.80 -8.24 -10.17
CA GLN A 446 -8.15 -7.96 -10.69
C GLN A 446 -8.82 -6.80 -9.95
N CYS A 447 -8.02 -5.85 -9.45
CA CYS A 447 -8.57 -4.74 -8.63
C CYS A 447 -9.46 -3.78 -9.43
N GLN A 448 -9.22 -3.63 -10.74
CA GLN A 448 -9.97 -2.73 -11.61
C GLN A 448 -11.33 -3.29 -12.05
N SER A 449 -11.48 -4.62 -12.15
CA SER A 449 -12.60 -5.28 -12.82
C SER A 449 -13.79 -5.64 -11.92
N ASN A 450 -13.83 -5.17 -10.67
CA ASN A 450 -14.83 -5.53 -9.66
C ASN A 450 -14.95 -7.03 -9.34
N SER A 451 -14.08 -7.88 -9.89
CA SER A 451 -14.10 -9.34 -9.78
C SER A 451 -13.02 -9.90 -8.83
N CYS A 452 -12.64 -9.13 -7.80
CA CYS A 452 -11.64 -9.56 -6.82
C CYS A 452 -12.11 -10.85 -6.10
N PRO A 453 -11.43 -12.01 -6.30
CA PRO A 453 -11.95 -13.30 -5.82
C PRO A 453 -11.92 -13.47 -4.30
N VAL A 454 -11.29 -12.55 -3.58
CA VAL A 454 -11.17 -12.57 -2.10
C VAL A 454 -11.92 -11.43 -1.41
N GLY A 455 -12.76 -10.70 -2.14
CA GLY A 455 -13.63 -9.68 -1.57
C GLY A 455 -12.92 -8.38 -1.11
N VAL A 456 -11.64 -8.20 -1.42
CA VAL A 456 -10.87 -7.03 -0.95
C VAL A 456 -11.13 -5.80 -1.81
N ALA A 457 -11.00 -5.91 -3.14
CA ALA A 457 -11.09 -4.79 -4.08
C ALA A 457 -12.34 -4.90 -4.97
N THR A 458 -13.48 -5.12 -4.37
CA THR A 458 -14.77 -5.24 -5.04
C THR A 458 -15.88 -4.62 -4.22
N THR A 459 -16.93 -4.15 -4.88
CA THR A 459 -18.20 -3.72 -4.26
C THR A 459 -19.28 -4.79 -4.39
N ASP A 460 -18.99 -5.92 -5.04
CA ASP A 460 -19.89 -7.06 -5.17
C ASP A 460 -20.12 -7.72 -3.78
N PRO A 461 -21.36 -7.75 -3.26
CA PRO A 461 -21.67 -8.31 -1.95
C PRO A 461 -21.34 -9.80 -1.84
N ASP A 462 -21.53 -10.57 -2.92
CA ASP A 462 -21.31 -12.01 -2.92
C ASP A 462 -19.81 -12.33 -2.79
N LEU A 463 -18.95 -11.58 -3.46
CA LEU A 463 -17.51 -11.73 -3.33
C LEU A 463 -16.99 -11.22 -1.97
N GLN A 464 -17.60 -10.15 -1.42
CA GLN A 464 -17.21 -9.61 -0.13
C GLN A 464 -17.51 -10.55 1.06
N GLN A 465 -18.50 -11.45 0.95
CA GLN A 465 -18.82 -12.40 2.00
C GLN A 465 -17.64 -13.28 2.44
N GLY A 466 -16.68 -13.54 1.53
CA GLY A 466 -15.46 -14.28 1.84
C GLY A 466 -14.51 -13.57 2.80
N LEU A 467 -14.68 -12.27 3.03
CA LEU A 467 -13.87 -11.48 3.94
C LEU A 467 -14.57 -11.35 5.31
N VAL A 468 -14.08 -12.10 6.31
CA VAL A 468 -14.60 -12.10 7.68
C VAL A 468 -13.90 -11.01 8.49
N ILE A 469 -14.60 -9.93 8.81
CA ILE A 469 -14.05 -8.74 9.50
C ILE A 469 -13.44 -9.12 10.85
N GLU A 470 -14.16 -9.93 11.65
CA GLU A 470 -13.77 -10.34 13.01
C GLU A 470 -12.41 -11.04 13.04
N GLU A 471 -12.03 -11.69 11.96
CA GLU A 471 -10.73 -12.36 11.83
C GLU A 471 -9.68 -11.46 11.19
N LYS A 472 -10.05 -10.68 10.17
CA LYS A 472 -9.10 -9.85 9.41
C LYS A 472 -8.61 -8.63 10.19
N LYS A 473 -9.40 -8.06 11.09
CA LYS A 473 -8.96 -6.97 11.96
C LYS A 473 -7.78 -7.35 12.84
N TRP A 474 -7.77 -8.59 13.39
CA TRP A 474 -6.65 -9.07 14.19
C TRP A 474 -5.37 -9.20 13.37
N ARG A 475 -5.49 -9.68 12.12
CA ARG A 475 -4.32 -9.75 11.21
C ARG A 475 -3.72 -8.38 10.93
N THR A 476 -4.55 -7.37 10.73
CA THR A 476 -4.11 -5.99 10.52
C THR A 476 -3.39 -5.46 11.76
N ALA A 477 -3.99 -5.61 12.95
CA ALA A 477 -3.39 -5.20 14.22
C ALA A 477 -2.05 -5.91 14.46
N ASN A 478 -2.03 -7.23 14.32
CA ASN A 478 -0.83 -8.06 14.52
C ASN A 478 0.32 -7.64 13.60
N TYR A 479 0.01 -7.33 12.34
CA TYR A 479 1.00 -6.87 11.37
C TYR A 479 1.65 -5.57 11.82
N VAL A 480 0.87 -4.55 12.20
CA VAL A 480 1.39 -3.26 12.69
C VAL A 480 2.25 -3.44 13.93
N ILE A 481 1.75 -4.18 14.92
CA ILE A 481 2.46 -4.45 16.17
C ILE A 481 3.79 -5.17 15.89
N THR A 482 3.78 -6.19 15.04
CA THR A 482 4.99 -6.95 14.69
C THR A 482 5.99 -6.10 13.88
N MET A 483 5.49 -5.24 12.98
CA MET A 483 6.32 -4.29 12.25
C MET A 483 7.04 -3.31 13.18
N ARG A 484 6.33 -2.72 14.15
CA ARG A 484 6.91 -1.80 15.14
C ARG A 484 7.91 -2.51 16.05
N LYS A 485 7.56 -3.70 16.56
CA LYS A 485 8.47 -4.55 17.32
C LYS A 485 9.78 -4.79 16.57
N GLY A 486 9.69 -5.15 15.29
CA GLY A 486 10.85 -5.34 14.43
C GLY A 486 11.65 -4.06 14.22
N LEU A 487 10.99 -2.91 14.09
CA LEU A 487 11.65 -1.62 13.93
C LEU A 487 12.48 -1.23 15.16
N PHE A 488 11.94 -1.38 16.38
CA PHE A 488 12.69 -1.18 17.62
C PHE A 488 13.87 -2.15 17.73
N ARG A 489 13.70 -3.42 17.34
CA ARG A 489 14.78 -4.41 17.32
C ARG A 489 15.90 -4.01 16.36
N VAL A 490 15.58 -3.48 15.20
CA VAL A 490 16.56 -2.99 14.22
C VAL A 490 17.28 -1.75 14.76
N ALA A 491 16.56 -0.83 15.42
CA ALA A 491 17.16 0.33 16.09
C ALA A 491 18.15 -0.10 17.19
N ALA A 492 17.76 -1.02 18.06
CA ALA A 492 18.63 -1.58 19.09
C ALA A 492 19.92 -2.17 18.51
N ALA A 493 19.81 -2.98 17.45
CA ALA A 493 20.96 -3.58 16.77
C ALA A 493 21.90 -2.54 16.15
N ALA A 494 21.36 -1.40 15.71
CA ALA A 494 22.12 -0.27 15.21
C ALA A 494 22.75 0.61 16.32
N GLY A 495 22.49 0.30 17.60
CA GLY A 495 22.97 1.10 18.73
C GLY A 495 22.12 2.35 19.01
N LEU A 496 20.83 2.30 18.63
CA LEU A 496 19.87 3.37 18.83
C LEU A 496 18.79 2.96 19.85
N ASP A 497 18.49 3.83 20.79
CA ASP A 497 17.46 3.61 21.81
C ASP A 497 16.03 3.89 21.27
N SER A 498 15.93 4.58 20.11
CA SER A 498 14.67 4.90 19.44
C SER A 498 14.79 4.86 17.92
N PRO A 499 13.79 4.37 17.19
CA PRO A 499 13.77 4.40 15.72
C PRO A 499 13.78 5.83 15.12
N THR A 500 13.41 6.84 15.90
CA THR A 500 13.47 8.26 15.48
C THR A 500 14.88 8.78 15.27
N LYS A 501 15.89 8.06 15.80
CA LYS A 501 17.30 8.42 15.73
C LYS A 501 18.05 7.88 14.52
N PHE A 502 17.38 7.15 13.61
CA PHE A 502 18.01 6.73 12.37
C PHE A 502 18.43 7.93 11.53
N THR A 503 19.70 7.92 11.13
CA THR A 503 20.31 8.92 10.21
C THR A 503 21.00 8.20 9.06
N ARG A 504 21.42 8.95 8.04
CA ARG A 504 22.14 8.42 6.88
C ARG A 504 23.45 7.69 7.25
N GLU A 505 24.09 8.04 8.35
CA GLU A 505 25.29 7.37 8.86
C GLU A 505 25.05 5.92 9.27
N HIS A 506 23.79 5.56 9.61
CA HIS A 506 23.42 4.21 10.00
C HIS A 506 23.17 3.28 8.82
N ILE A 507 23.23 3.80 7.59
CA ILE A 507 22.98 3.02 6.38
C ILE A 507 24.23 2.98 5.50
N VAL A 508 24.55 1.79 5.02
CA VAL A 508 25.63 1.53 4.06
C VAL A 508 25.02 1.01 2.78
N TYR A 509 25.45 1.56 1.67
CA TYR A 509 25.16 1.04 0.34
C TYR A 509 26.36 0.24 -0.17
N ARG A 510 26.13 -1.00 -0.61
CA ARG A 510 27.07 -1.84 -1.33
C ARG A 510 26.76 -1.74 -2.83
N ASP A 511 27.74 -1.38 -3.63
CA ASP A 511 27.61 -1.25 -5.08
C ASP A 511 27.85 -2.61 -5.81
N GLU A 512 27.77 -2.58 -7.15
CA GLU A 512 28.00 -3.75 -8.00
C GLU A 512 29.44 -4.29 -7.93
N GLN A 513 30.41 -3.43 -7.61
CA GLN A 513 31.83 -3.80 -7.44
C GLN A 513 32.13 -4.34 -6.04
N GLY A 514 31.14 -4.37 -5.15
CA GLY A 514 31.31 -4.82 -3.77
C GLY A 514 31.87 -3.76 -2.81
N SER A 515 32.11 -2.53 -3.30
CA SER A 515 32.53 -1.41 -2.46
C SER A 515 31.37 -0.94 -1.59
N THR A 516 31.69 -0.44 -0.41
CA THR A 516 30.69 0.01 0.57
C THR A 516 30.87 1.50 0.86
N TRP A 517 29.75 2.23 0.86
CA TRP A 517 29.71 3.67 1.07
C TRP A 517 28.67 3.97 2.15
N SER A 518 28.97 4.87 3.10
CA SER A 518 27.89 5.36 3.96
C SER A 518 26.91 6.16 3.10
N LEU A 519 25.64 6.13 3.46
CA LEU A 519 24.63 6.89 2.75
C LEU A 519 24.87 8.40 2.85
N GLU A 520 25.45 8.86 3.97
CA GLU A 520 25.86 10.26 4.14
C GLU A 520 26.95 10.66 3.15
N ASP A 521 27.99 9.85 2.96
CA ASP A 521 29.07 10.12 2.01
C ASP A 521 28.57 10.20 0.58
N ILE A 522 27.63 9.31 0.19
CA ILE A 522 27.00 9.32 -1.14
C ILE A 522 26.30 10.65 -1.39
N TYR A 523 25.54 11.15 -0.40
CA TYR A 523 24.79 12.41 -0.56
C TYR A 523 25.67 13.64 -0.48
N GLN A 524 26.70 13.65 0.34
CA GLN A 524 27.68 14.74 0.37
C GLN A 524 28.46 14.84 -0.95
N SER A 525 28.91 13.73 -1.52
CA SER A 525 29.61 13.71 -2.82
C SER A 525 28.71 14.11 -3.99
N ALA A 526 27.42 13.78 -3.94
CA ALA A 526 26.44 14.18 -4.97
C ALA A 526 26.13 15.69 -4.97
N VAL A 527 26.41 16.38 -3.86
CA VAL A 527 26.18 17.82 -3.69
C VAL A 527 27.36 18.66 -4.19
N GLN A 528 28.60 18.13 -4.12
CA GLN A 528 29.75 18.82 -4.68
C GLN A 528 29.70 18.69 -6.21
N PRO A 529 29.69 19.80 -6.98
CA PRO A 529 29.85 19.69 -8.42
C PRO A 529 31.18 18.98 -8.70
N LYS A 530 31.14 17.93 -9.54
CA LYS A 530 32.36 17.30 -10.04
C LYS A 530 33.25 18.45 -10.52
N LYS A 531 34.37 18.68 -9.85
CA LYS A 531 35.45 19.50 -10.43
C LYS A 531 35.75 18.84 -11.76
N THR A 532 35.41 19.49 -12.86
CA THR A 532 35.91 19.14 -14.18
C THR A 532 37.43 19.20 -14.04
N ASN A 533 38.06 18.03 -13.96
CA ASN A 533 39.49 17.97 -14.18
C ASN A 533 39.70 18.47 -15.61
N ASP A 534 40.19 19.66 -15.71
CA ASP A 534 40.78 20.17 -16.97
C ASP A 534 41.80 19.13 -17.39
N ILE A 535 41.45 18.36 -18.41
CA ILE A 535 42.42 17.57 -19.17
C ILE A 535 43.11 18.61 -20.08
N SER A 536 44.23 19.12 -19.60
CA SER A 536 45.19 19.84 -20.40
C SER A 536 45.97 18.86 -21.29
#